data_64a70faea045574a01b3e7dd453eb388
#
_entry.id   64a70faea045574a01b3e7dd453eb388
#
_cell.length_a   1.000
_cell.length_b   1.000
_cell.length_c   1.000
_cell.angle_alpha   90.00
_cell.angle_beta   90.00
_cell.angle_gamma   90.00
#
_symmetry.space_group_name_H-M   'P 1'
#
loop_
_entity.id
_entity.type
_entity.pdbx_description
1 polymer ?
#
loop_
_entity_poly.entity_id
_entity_poly.type
_entity_poly.pdbx_seq_one_letter_code
_entity_poly.pdbx_strand_id
1 'polypeptide(L)'
;MKYLSLCLLLVAGLLSTACEDSDEGGVALPGTTVAATSTSTPKGASPTPSTPTTTATAEFRATASPSLTASVISPPGEQAQVTRVVDGDTIEVQIAGATYRVRYIGIDTPETVDPRRPVGCYGREASERNRQLVERKTVGLEKDVSETDDFGRLLRYVWVDGEMVNATLVREGYAAAVSYPPDVKHQELFLSLQREAIEAGRGLWGPACATPTAAPATGVCDYSGTGQRLIKGNISQSTGEKIYHVPSGEFYDKTVIDEAAGERWFCTEQEALAAGWRRSKQ
;
A
#
# COMPACT_ATOMS: atom_id res chain seq x y z
N MET A 1 -47.23 -32.63 -25.24
CA MET A 1 -46.73 -33.92 -25.78
C MET A 1 -45.33 -34.07 -25.24
N LYS A 2 -45.19 -34.85 -24.11
CA LYS A 2 -44.71 -36.23 -24.05
C LYS A 2 -43.28 -36.32 -24.59
N TYR A 3 -42.22 -36.68 -23.85
CA TYR A 3 -41.94 -37.78 -22.91
C TYR A 3 -40.73 -37.34 -22.04
N LEU A 4 -40.63 -37.39 -20.77
CA LEU A 4 -40.50 -38.44 -19.77
C LEU A 4 -39.64 -39.66 -20.20
N SER A 5 -38.43 -39.76 -19.68
CA SER A 5 -37.80 -41.00 -19.36
C SER A 5 -36.73 -40.87 -18.29
N LEU A 6 -37.01 -41.40 -17.21
CA LEU A 6 -36.42 -41.87 -15.99
C LEU A 6 -35.47 -43.04 -16.28
N CYS A 7 -34.27 -43.08 -15.74
CA CYS A 7 -33.58 -44.31 -15.40
C CYS A 7 -32.69 -44.12 -14.18
N LEU A 8 -33.09 -44.79 -13.15
CA LEU A 8 -32.51 -45.05 -11.85
C LEU A 8 -31.76 -46.39 -11.93
N LEU A 9 -30.59 -46.52 -11.26
CA LEU A 9 -30.04 -47.74 -10.62
C LEU A 9 -28.64 -47.44 -10.13
N LEU A 10 -28.47 -47.28 -8.84
CA LEU A 10 -27.96 -48.13 -7.76
C LEU A 10 -26.90 -49.17 -8.17
N VAL A 11 -25.70 -49.07 -7.57
CA VAL A 11 -25.03 -50.18 -6.87
C VAL A 11 -24.03 -49.64 -5.84
N ALA A 12 -24.21 -50.17 -4.65
CA ALA A 12 -23.33 -50.00 -3.50
C ALA A 12 -22.12 -50.95 -3.59
N GLY A 13 -21.01 -50.57 -2.97
CA GLY A 13 -19.87 -51.44 -2.79
C GLY A 13 -18.92 -50.87 -1.71
N LEU A 14 -19.15 -51.33 -0.49
CA LEU A 14 -18.18 -51.25 0.61
C LEU A 14 -16.94 -52.08 0.27
N LEU A 15 -15.76 -51.58 0.67
CA LEU A 15 -14.72 -52.43 1.28
C LEU A 15 -13.72 -51.56 2.03
N SER A 16 -13.72 -51.81 3.33
CA SER A 16 -12.71 -51.41 4.30
C SER A 16 -11.45 -52.23 4.09
N THR A 17 -10.29 -51.63 4.27
CA THR A 17 -9.12 -52.30 4.90
C THR A 17 -8.32 -51.28 5.67
N ALA A 18 -8.24 -51.56 6.95
CA ALA A 18 -7.34 -50.99 7.92
C ALA A 18 -6.02 -51.79 7.91
N CYS A 19 -5.10 -51.30 8.71
CA CYS A 19 -3.78 -51.86 9.13
C CYS A 19 -2.63 -51.29 8.33
N GLU A 20 -1.51 -50.91 8.89
CA GLU A 20 -0.88 -51.22 10.19
C GLU A 20 0.22 -50.20 10.52
N ASP A 21 0.35 -50.00 11.75
CA ASP A 21 1.40 -49.42 12.57
C ASP A 21 2.78 -50.14 12.37
N SER A 22 3.86 -49.39 12.37
CA SER A 22 5.22 -49.86 12.71
C SER A 22 6.07 -48.58 12.88
N ASP A 23 6.27 -48.06 14.03
CA ASP A 23 7.19 -48.46 15.10
C ASP A 23 8.68 -48.20 14.78
N GLU A 24 9.21 -47.37 15.65
CA GLU A 24 10.58 -47.28 16.18
C GLU A 24 11.76 -47.00 15.24
N GLY A 25 12.48 -45.93 15.62
CA GLY A 25 13.84 -45.64 15.19
C GLY A 25 14.39 -44.37 15.83
N GLY A 26 14.49 -44.38 17.15
CA GLY A 26 15.19 -43.35 17.90
C GLY A 26 16.68 -43.41 17.64
N VAL A 27 17.29 -42.27 17.33
CA VAL A 27 18.76 -42.09 17.51
C VAL A 27 18.98 -40.81 18.29
N ALA A 28 19.60 -41.04 19.44
CA ALA A 28 19.95 -40.05 20.46
C ALA A 28 21.09 -39.13 20.01
N LEU A 29 21.07 -37.96 20.62
CA LEU A 29 22.02 -36.87 20.63
C LEU A 29 23.47 -37.29 21.01
N PRO A 30 24.44 -36.39 20.76
CA PRO A 30 25.14 -35.91 21.94
C PRO A 30 25.14 -34.38 22.09
N GLY A 31 24.84 -34.00 23.30
CA GLY A 31 24.95 -32.64 23.81
C GLY A 31 26.39 -32.16 23.87
N THR A 32 26.54 -30.86 23.65
CA THR A 32 27.75 -30.17 24.05
C THR A 32 27.36 -29.00 24.95
N THR A 33 27.59 -29.22 26.22
CA THR A 33 27.59 -28.25 27.29
C THR A 33 28.84 -27.39 27.15
N VAL A 34 28.71 -26.08 27.08
CA VAL A 34 29.85 -25.20 27.37
C VAL A 34 29.43 -24.20 28.46
N ALA A 35 30.29 -24.20 29.45
CA ALA A 35 30.18 -23.62 30.77
C ALA A 35 30.13 -22.08 30.76
N ALA A 36 29.39 -21.57 31.71
CA ALA A 36 29.47 -20.21 32.20
C ALA A 36 30.79 -19.96 32.91
N THR A 37 31.47 -18.90 32.56
CA THR A 37 32.58 -18.38 33.36
C THR A 37 32.21 -16.95 33.78
N SER A 38 31.87 -16.84 35.03
CA SER A 38 31.79 -15.63 35.83
C SER A 38 33.18 -15.15 36.22
N THR A 39 33.54 -13.91 35.96
CA THR A 39 34.69 -13.29 36.60
C THR A 39 34.39 -11.86 37.00
N SER A 40 34.18 -11.73 38.26
CA SER A 40 34.55 -10.74 39.29
C SER A 40 35.06 -9.36 38.89
N THR A 41 34.41 -8.39 39.53
CA THR A 41 34.77 -7.01 39.83
C THR A 41 36.14 -6.87 40.53
N PRO A 42 36.83 -5.76 40.35
CA PRO A 42 37.44 -5.11 41.50
C PRO A 42 36.94 -3.71 41.79
N LYS A 43 36.65 -3.51 43.03
CA LYS A 43 36.43 -2.33 43.82
C LYS A 43 37.78 -1.56 43.98
N GLY A 44 37.74 -0.25 43.79
CA GLY A 44 38.91 0.60 44.03
C GLY A 44 38.60 2.09 44.04
N ALA A 45 38.37 2.57 45.22
CA ALA A 45 38.83 3.78 45.90
C ALA A 45 38.67 5.16 45.22
N SER A 46 37.88 5.95 45.95
CA SER A 46 37.88 7.43 46.01
C SER A 46 39.19 8.00 46.52
N PRO A 47 39.60 9.18 46.12
CA PRO A 47 39.78 10.23 47.11
C PRO A 47 39.20 11.59 46.70
N THR A 48 38.46 12.19 47.58
CA THR A 48 38.33 13.63 47.74
C THR A 48 39.66 14.16 48.36
N PRO A 49 40.15 15.40 48.08
CA PRO A 49 39.55 16.56 48.71
C PRO A 49 39.76 17.93 47.99
N SER A 50 39.11 18.91 48.54
CA SER A 50 39.47 20.30 48.74
C SER A 50 38.98 21.36 47.72
N THR A 51 37.99 22.06 48.19
CA THR A 51 37.60 23.43 47.81
C THR A 51 38.77 24.41 47.87
N PRO A 52 38.76 25.48 47.01
CA PRO A 52 38.50 26.77 47.60
C PRO A 52 37.39 27.57 46.93
N THR A 53 36.59 28.16 47.74
CA THR A 53 35.63 29.23 47.52
C THR A 53 36.28 30.41 46.80
N THR A 54 35.75 30.83 45.67
CA THR A 54 35.90 32.18 45.16
C THR A 54 34.53 32.66 44.67
N THR A 55 33.95 33.50 45.46
CA THR A 55 32.76 34.28 45.17
C THR A 55 33.06 35.23 44.02
N ALA A 56 32.57 34.95 42.82
CA ALA A 56 32.47 35.91 41.75
C ALA A 56 30.97 36.13 41.47
N THR A 57 30.50 37.27 41.90
CA THR A 57 29.20 37.81 41.53
C THR A 57 29.20 38.11 40.04
N ALA A 58 28.64 37.24 39.21
CA ALA A 58 28.39 37.53 37.82
C ALA A 58 26.95 38.00 37.66
N GLU A 59 26.80 39.28 37.36
CA GLU A 59 25.55 39.84 36.87
C GLU A 59 25.07 39.04 35.66
N PHE A 60 23.99 38.33 35.80
CA PHE A 60 23.26 37.73 34.69
C PHE A 60 22.57 38.87 33.92
N ARG A 61 23.26 39.37 32.90
CA ARG A 61 22.63 40.14 31.83
C ARG A 61 21.75 39.20 31.04
N ALA A 62 20.44 39.33 31.21
CA ALA A 62 19.47 38.61 30.42
C ALA A 62 19.65 38.98 28.95
N THR A 63 20.34 38.14 28.20
CA THR A 63 20.33 38.15 26.73
C THR A 63 18.99 37.60 26.30
N ALA A 64 18.16 38.47 25.72
CA ALA A 64 16.90 38.08 25.07
C ALA A 64 17.21 36.98 24.07
N SER A 65 16.68 35.77 24.31
CA SER A 65 16.64 34.70 23.33
C SER A 65 15.97 35.22 22.05
N PRO A 66 16.59 35.05 20.87
CA PRO A 66 15.87 35.31 19.64
C PRO A 66 14.68 34.38 19.57
N SER A 67 13.50 34.96 19.55
CA SER A 67 12.26 34.26 19.25
C SER A 67 12.43 33.65 17.84
N LEU A 68 12.62 32.35 17.76
CA LEU A 68 12.57 31.60 16.50
C LEU A 68 11.14 31.72 15.99
N THR A 69 10.91 32.71 15.14
CA THR A 69 9.69 32.77 14.34
C THR A 69 9.75 31.53 13.44
N ALA A 70 8.96 30.51 13.78
CA ALA A 70 8.77 29.38 12.90
C ALA A 70 8.26 29.94 11.57
N SER A 71 9.07 29.89 10.54
CA SER A 71 8.62 30.15 9.18
C SER A 71 7.52 29.15 8.89
N VAL A 72 6.28 29.61 8.82
CA VAL A 72 5.15 28.81 8.34
C VAL A 72 5.44 28.56 6.87
N ILE A 73 5.97 27.37 6.56
CA ILE A 73 6.15 26.92 5.18
C ILE A 73 4.73 26.69 4.65
N SER A 74 4.24 27.60 3.83
CA SER A 74 2.96 27.41 3.14
C SER A 74 3.06 26.16 2.26
N PRO A 75 2.06 25.25 2.32
CA PRO A 75 2.04 24.09 1.44
C PRO A 75 2.10 24.49 -0.04
N PRO A 76 2.71 23.67 -0.91
CA PRO A 76 2.72 23.92 -2.35
C PRO A 76 1.32 23.99 -2.96
N GLY A 77 1.15 24.87 -3.97
CA GLY A 77 -0.08 24.96 -4.75
C GLY A 77 -1.15 25.88 -4.16
N GLU A 78 -2.37 25.76 -4.69
CA GLU A 78 -3.52 26.54 -4.26
C GLU A 78 -4.00 26.09 -2.88
N GLN A 79 -4.31 27.05 -2.00
CA GLN A 79 -4.79 26.75 -0.65
C GLN A 79 -6.29 26.49 -0.64
N ALA A 80 -6.70 25.41 -0.01
CA ALA A 80 -8.11 25.02 0.09
C ALA A 80 -8.45 24.47 1.49
N GLN A 81 -9.67 24.72 1.95
CA GLN A 81 -10.18 24.17 3.19
C GLN A 81 -10.88 22.84 2.94
N VAL A 82 -10.43 21.76 3.56
CA VAL A 82 -11.11 20.45 3.47
C VAL A 82 -12.42 20.50 4.25
N THR A 83 -13.52 20.23 3.56
CA THR A 83 -14.87 20.20 4.15
C THR A 83 -15.33 18.78 4.44
N ARG A 84 -14.91 17.81 3.62
CA ARG A 84 -15.28 16.38 3.77
C ARG A 84 -14.28 15.47 3.12
N VAL A 85 -14.03 14.32 3.74
CA VAL A 85 -13.34 13.19 3.12
C VAL A 85 -14.40 12.26 2.52
N VAL A 86 -14.29 11.97 1.22
CA VAL A 86 -15.20 11.08 0.50
C VAL A 86 -14.76 9.63 0.68
N ASP A 87 -13.48 9.37 0.38
CA ASP A 87 -12.83 8.07 0.53
C ASP A 87 -11.30 8.23 0.73
N GLY A 88 -10.54 7.16 0.51
CA GLY A 88 -9.11 7.15 0.76
C GLY A 88 -8.28 8.09 -0.12
N ASP A 89 -8.78 8.48 -1.31
CA ASP A 89 -8.06 9.30 -2.28
C ASP A 89 -8.92 10.40 -2.92
N THR A 90 -10.05 10.70 -2.30
CA THR A 90 -10.98 11.73 -2.78
C THR A 90 -11.49 12.58 -1.61
N ILE A 91 -11.38 13.90 -1.74
CA ILE A 91 -11.88 14.87 -0.76
C ILE A 91 -12.78 15.92 -1.40
N GLU A 92 -13.56 16.60 -0.58
CA GLU A 92 -14.24 17.84 -0.94
C GLU A 92 -13.55 19.01 -0.26
N VAL A 93 -13.30 20.05 -1.02
CA VAL A 93 -12.61 21.25 -0.54
C VAL A 93 -13.40 22.51 -0.90
N GLN A 94 -13.18 23.57 -0.15
CA GLN A 94 -13.69 24.90 -0.46
C GLN A 94 -12.54 25.81 -0.91
N ILE A 95 -12.70 26.39 -2.09
CA ILE A 95 -11.81 27.36 -2.71
C ILE A 95 -12.62 28.60 -3.06
N ALA A 96 -12.24 29.75 -2.53
CA ALA A 96 -12.92 31.03 -2.77
C ALA A 96 -14.46 30.98 -2.63
N GLY A 97 -14.96 30.18 -1.71
CA GLY A 97 -16.40 30.03 -1.44
C GLY A 97 -17.13 28.97 -2.27
N ALA A 98 -16.49 28.38 -3.28
CA ALA A 98 -17.02 27.28 -4.08
C ALA A 98 -16.51 25.92 -3.60
N THR A 99 -17.33 24.87 -3.71
CA THR A 99 -16.98 23.51 -3.32
C THR A 99 -16.53 22.70 -4.53
N TYR A 100 -15.40 22.01 -4.40
CA TYR A 100 -14.84 21.16 -5.44
C TYR A 100 -14.54 19.78 -4.89
N ARG A 101 -14.64 18.75 -5.74
CA ARG A 101 -14.10 17.42 -5.46
C ARG A 101 -12.69 17.34 -5.99
N VAL A 102 -11.79 16.80 -5.19
CA VAL A 102 -10.37 16.59 -5.53
C VAL A 102 -10.08 15.10 -5.52
N ARG A 103 -9.60 14.56 -6.65
CA ARG A 103 -9.05 13.22 -6.78
C ARG A 103 -7.52 13.30 -6.71
N TYR A 104 -6.93 12.47 -5.88
CA TYR A 104 -5.49 12.44 -5.69
C TYR A 104 -4.79 11.83 -6.91
N ILE A 105 -3.81 12.53 -7.46
CA ILE A 105 -3.02 12.05 -8.60
C ILE A 105 -2.08 10.94 -8.17
N GLY A 106 -1.91 9.95 -9.03
CA GLY A 106 -0.84 8.95 -8.95
C GLY A 106 -1.04 7.86 -7.92
N ILE A 107 -2.19 7.83 -7.23
CA ILE A 107 -2.53 6.81 -6.26
C ILE A 107 -3.95 6.29 -6.45
N ASP A 108 -4.19 5.06 -5.96
CA ASP A 108 -5.52 4.45 -5.92
C ASP A 108 -5.73 3.73 -4.60
N THR A 109 -6.86 3.98 -3.95
CA THR A 109 -7.26 3.32 -2.71
C THR A 109 -8.38 2.31 -2.99
N PRO A 110 -8.54 1.27 -2.16
CA PRO A 110 -9.65 0.34 -2.33
C PRO A 110 -11.00 1.06 -2.21
N GLU A 111 -11.93 0.68 -3.08
CA GLU A 111 -13.27 1.26 -3.16
C GLU A 111 -14.07 1.08 -1.86
N THR A 112 -14.71 2.14 -1.40
CA THR A 112 -15.53 2.14 -0.18
C THR A 112 -16.95 2.70 -0.37
N VAL A 113 -17.19 3.43 -1.45
CA VAL A 113 -18.43 4.21 -1.63
C VAL A 113 -19.35 3.72 -2.76
N ASP A 114 -18.87 2.83 -3.66
CA ASP A 114 -19.73 2.24 -4.70
C ASP A 114 -20.63 1.15 -4.09
N PRO A 115 -21.95 1.35 -3.97
CA PRO A 115 -22.86 0.39 -3.35
C PRO A 115 -23.00 -0.93 -4.13
N ARG A 116 -22.53 -0.96 -5.39
CA ARG A 116 -22.56 -2.13 -6.25
C ARG A 116 -21.35 -3.04 -6.06
N ARG A 117 -20.35 -2.61 -5.28
CA ARG A 117 -19.12 -3.36 -5.03
C ARG A 117 -18.95 -3.61 -3.54
N PRO A 118 -18.41 -4.77 -3.15
CA PRO A 118 -17.98 -4.95 -1.79
C PRO A 118 -16.88 -3.96 -1.45
N VAL A 119 -16.85 -3.48 -0.21
CA VAL A 119 -15.73 -2.65 0.28
C VAL A 119 -14.43 -3.41 0.08
N GLY A 120 -13.49 -2.78 -0.61
CA GLY A 120 -12.17 -3.35 -0.85
C GLY A 120 -11.41 -3.58 0.46
N CYS A 121 -10.56 -4.60 0.50
CA CYS A 121 -9.72 -4.83 1.65
C CYS A 121 -8.92 -3.56 1.97
N TYR A 122 -8.86 -3.18 3.23
CA TYR A 122 -8.20 -1.96 3.72
C TYR A 122 -8.81 -0.62 3.25
N GLY A 123 -9.97 -0.64 2.57
CA GLY A 123 -10.59 0.58 2.06
C GLY A 123 -11.09 1.51 3.16
N ARG A 124 -11.72 0.96 4.22
CA ARG A 124 -12.17 1.76 5.36
C ARG A 124 -11.01 2.38 6.12
N GLU A 125 -9.94 1.63 6.29
CA GLU A 125 -8.71 2.06 6.93
C GLU A 125 -8.04 3.18 6.13
N ALA A 126 -8.01 3.08 4.80
CA ALA A 126 -7.51 4.12 3.90
C ALA A 126 -8.32 5.41 4.03
N SER A 127 -9.66 5.31 4.00
CA SER A 127 -10.55 6.47 4.18
C SER A 127 -10.39 7.12 5.54
N GLU A 128 -10.25 6.32 6.61
CA GLU A 128 -10.04 6.84 7.95
C GLU A 128 -8.66 7.49 8.09
N ARG A 129 -7.63 6.90 7.49
CA ARG A 129 -6.28 7.49 7.50
C ARG A 129 -6.25 8.82 6.74
N ASN A 130 -6.89 8.89 5.59
CA ASN A 130 -7.03 10.14 4.86
C ASN A 130 -7.74 11.20 5.70
N ARG A 131 -8.83 10.83 6.41
CA ARG A 131 -9.56 11.72 7.33
C ARG A 131 -8.64 12.29 8.41
N GLN A 132 -7.83 11.46 9.06
CA GLN A 132 -6.87 11.89 10.10
C GLN A 132 -5.84 12.89 9.55
N LEU A 133 -5.42 12.69 8.30
CA LEU A 133 -4.43 13.56 7.67
C LEU A 133 -4.99 14.94 7.29
N VAL A 134 -6.21 15.01 6.75
CA VAL A 134 -6.68 16.22 6.06
C VAL A 134 -7.97 16.83 6.61
N GLU A 135 -8.79 16.11 7.41
CA GLU A 135 -10.13 16.60 7.77
C GLU A 135 -10.06 17.94 8.51
N ARG A 136 -10.84 18.91 8.04
CA ARG A 136 -10.91 20.28 8.59
C ARG A 136 -9.60 21.05 8.58
N LYS A 137 -8.61 20.58 7.81
CA LYS A 137 -7.36 21.31 7.63
C LYS A 137 -7.38 22.14 6.36
N THR A 138 -6.50 23.13 6.32
CA THR A 138 -6.11 23.80 5.10
C THR A 138 -5.05 22.96 4.41
N VAL A 139 -5.25 22.69 3.15
CA VAL A 139 -4.37 21.87 2.31
C VAL A 139 -3.82 22.69 1.15
N GLY A 140 -2.62 22.36 0.70
CA GLY A 140 -2.09 22.83 -0.57
C GLY A 140 -2.47 21.86 -1.67
N LEU A 141 -2.93 22.39 -2.80
CA LEU A 141 -3.37 21.63 -3.97
C LEU A 141 -2.40 21.85 -5.13
N GLU A 142 -1.42 20.96 -5.26
CA GLU A 142 -0.44 21.03 -6.34
C GLU A 142 -1.01 20.36 -7.59
N LYS A 143 -1.04 21.11 -8.70
CA LYS A 143 -1.47 20.62 -10.01
C LYS A 143 -0.30 19.99 -10.76
N ASP A 144 -0.59 19.00 -11.60
CA ASP A 144 0.33 18.51 -12.62
C ASP A 144 -0.06 19.08 -14.00
N VAL A 145 -0.29 18.26 -14.99
CA VAL A 145 -0.66 18.69 -16.36
C VAL A 145 -2.17 18.92 -16.46
N SER A 146 -2.94 17.93 -16.08
CA SER A 146 -4.41 17.95 -16.22
C SER A 146 -5.09 18.76 -15.11
N GLU A 147 -6.20 19.42 -15.44
CA GLU A 147 -7.01 20.17 -14.47
C GLU A 147 -7.99 19.27 -13.75
N THR A 148 -8.75 18.50 -14.53
CA THR A 148 -9.84 17.63 -14.05
C THR A 148 -9.80 16.28 -14.73
N ASP A 149 -10.46 15.32 -14.11
CA ASP A 149 -10.78 14.05 -14.76
C ASP A 149 -12.12 14.13 -15.53
N ASP A 150 -12.51 12.99 -16.14
CA ASP A 150 -13.76 12.86 -16.92
C ASP A 150 -15.04 13.06 -16.08
N PHE A 151 -14.91 13.05 -14.75
CA PHE A 151 -16.00 13.25 -13.80
C PHE A 151 -16.06 14.69 -13.26
N GLY A 152 -15.17 15.57 -13.74
CA GLY A 152 -15.07 16.97 -13.30
C GLY A 152 -14.41 17.15 -11.93
N ARG A 153 -13.73 16.13 -11.39
CA ARG A 153 -12.94 16.25 -10.16
C ARG A 153 -11.60 16.90 -10.47
N LEU A 154 -11.16 17.83 -9.62
CA LEU A 154 -9.81 18.40 -9.72
C LEU A 154 -8.77 17.31 -9.47
N LEU A 155 -7.75 17.24 -10.32
CA LEU A 155 -6.61 16.34 -10.17
C LEU A 155 -5.48 17.06 -9.45
N ARG A 156 -5.11 16.60 -8.22
CA ARG A 156 -4.12 17.30 -7.39
C ARG A 156 -3.24 16.31 -6.60
N TYR A 157 -2.01 16.72 -6.36
CA TYR A 157 -1.22 16.25 -5.23
C TYR A 157 -1.60 17.12 -4.02
N VAL A 158 -1.90 16.48 -2.90
CA VAL A 158 -2.42 17.14 -1.71
C VAL A 158 -1.33 17.24 -0.65
N TRP A 159 -1.16 18.44 -0.09
CA TRP A 159 -0.12 18.74 0.89
C TRP A 159 -0.73 19.26 2.19
N VAL A 160 -0.22 18.77 3.32
CA VAL A 160 -0.58 19.22 4.67
C VAL A 160 0.70 19.35 5.48
N ASP A 161 0.88 20.48 6.14
CA ASP A 161 2.01 20.72 7.07
C ASP A 161 3.40 20.41 6.45
N GLY A 162 3.55 20.59 5.13
CA GLY A 162 4.78 20.29 4.39
C GLY A 162 4.94 18.84 3.94
N GLU A 163 4.02 17.95 4.29
CA GLU A 163 3.99 16.54 3.89
C GLU A 163 2.99 16.30 2.76
N MET A 164 3.38 15.49 1.77
CA MET A 164 2.49 15.07 0.70
C MET A 164 1.61 13.91 1.17
N VAL A 165 0.30 14.11 1.23
CA VAL A 165 -0.69 13.12 1.67
C VAL A 165 -0.69 11.89 0.76
N ASN A 166 -0.63 12.07 -0.56
CA ASN A 166 -0.51 10.99 -1.55
C ASN A 166 0.67 10.05 -1.20
N ALA A 167 1.85 10.62 -0.96
CA ALA A 167 3.05 9.86 -0.62
C ALA A 167 2.93 9.13 0.73
N THR A 168 2.33 9.78 1.71
CA THR A 168 2.10 9.20 3.03
C THR A 168 1.17 7.98 2.95
N LEU A 169 0.06 8.07 2.20
CA LEU A 169 -0.88 6.96 2.01
C LEU A 169 -0.21 5.76 1.33
N VAL A 170 0.63 5.98 0.32
CA VAL A 170 1.38 4.90 -0.35
C VAL A 170 2.41 4.28 0.58
N ARG A 171 3.22 5.11 1.26
CA ARG A 171 4.27 4.65 2.20
C ARG A 171 3.72 3.78 3.32
N GLU A 172 2.56 4.14 3.82
CA GLU A 172 1.89 3.42 4.91
C GLU A 172 1.06 2.22 4.42
N GLY A 173 0.96 2.01 3.10
CA GLY A 173 0.25 0.88 2.50
C GLY A 173 -1.27 1.05 2.44
N TYR A 174 -1.79 2.27 2.49
CA TYR A 174 -3.22 2.56 2.32
C TYR A 174 -3.63 2.77 0.86
N ALA A 175 -2.67 3.05 -0.01
CA ALA A 175 -2.90 3.26 -1.43
C ALA A 175 -1.87 2.52 -2.28
N ALA A 176 -2.27 2.11 -3.48
CA ALA A 176 -1.38 1.64 -4.53
C ALA A 176 -0.93 2.83 -5.38
N ALA A 177 0.33 2.79 -5.83
CA ALA A 177 0.82 3.72 -6.84
C ALA A 177 0.26 3.34 -8.21
N VAL A 178 -0.28 4.31 -8.94
CA VAL A 178 -0.84 4.12 -10.28
C VAL A 178 -0.32 5.22 -11.21
N SER A 179 -0.22 4.88 -12.50
CA SER A 179 0.24 5.82 -13.52
C SER A 179 -0.92 6.24 -14.42
N TYR A 180 -1.15 7.53 -14.52
CA TYR A 180 -2.15 8.14 -15.39
C TYR A 180 -1.49 9.28 -16.19
N PRO A 181 -0.75 8.97 -17.27
CA PRO A 181 -0.21 10.03 -18.13
C PRO A 181 -1.33 10.97 -18.64
N PRO A 182 -1.05 12.30 -18.72
CA PRO A 182 0.26 12.93 -18.57
C PRO A 182 0.66 13.27 -17.11
N ASP A 183 -0.17 12.98 -16.10
CA ASP A 183 -0.01 13.37 -14.70
C ASP A 183 0.90 12.38 -13.96
N VAL A 184 2.21 12.53 -14.13
CA VAL A 184 3.23 11.57 -13.66
C VAL A 184 4.38 12.18 -12.88
N LYS A 185 4.27 13.44 -12.48
CA LYS A 185 5.34 14.22 -11.83
C LYS A 185 5.99 13.50 -10.64
N HIS A 186 5.22 12.84 -9.80
CA HIS A 186 5.71 12.14 -8.61
C HIS A 186 5.64 10.61 -8.72
N GLN A 187 5.50 10.06 -9.95
CA GLN A 187 5.32 8.63 -10.17
C GLN A 187 6.46 7.79 -9.58
N GLU A 188 7.72 8.17 -9.84
CA GLU A 188 8.89 7.42 -9.35
C GLU A 188 8.94 7.38 -7.81
N LEU A 189 8.58 8.49 -7.16
CA LEU A 189 8.46 8.54 -5.71
C LEU A 189 7.42 7.54 -5.21
N PHE A 190 6.21 7.53 -5.79
CA PHE A 190 5.14 6.63 -5.35
C PHE A 190 5.50 5.17 -5.57
N LEU A 191 6.12 4.83 -6.70
CA LEU A 191 6.62 3.47 -6.96
C LEU A 191 7.69 3.03 -5.95
N SER A 192 8.58 3.95 -5.55
CA SER A 192 9.59 3.66 -4.51
C SER A 192 8.94 3.39 -3.16
N LEU A 193 8.02 4.27 -2.73
CA LEU A 193 7.29 4.13 -1.46
C LEU A 193 6.41 2.89 -1.42
N GLN A 194 5.80 2.51 -2.55
CA GLN A 194 5.05 1.26 -2.66
C GLN A 194 5.94 0.04 -2.48
N ARG A 195 7.13 0.01 -3.09
CA ARG A 195 8.09 -1.10 -2.85
C ARG A 195 8.44 -1.24 -1.38
N GLU A 196 8.72 -0.12 -0.70
CA GLU A 196 8.97 -0.12 0.74
C GLU A 196 7.78 -0.65 1.55
N ALA A 197 6.54 -0.28 1.17
CA ALA A 197 5.33 -0.76 1.82
C ALA A 197 5.12 -2.27 1.62
N ILE A 198 5.39 -2.77 0.40
CA ILE A 198 5.32 -4.20 0.06
C ILE A 198 6.36 -4.99 0.85
N GLU A 199 7.63 -4.57 0.86
CA GLU A 199 8.71 -5.22 1.58
C GLU A 199 8.44 -5.30 3.09
N ALA A 200 7.82 -4.26 3.64
CA ALA A 200 7.46 -4.20 5.05
C ALA A 200 6.10 -4.85 5.37
N GLY A 201 5.36 -5.35 4.39
CA GLY A 201 4.03 -5.95 4.57
C GLY A 201 3.00 -4.99 5.17
N ARG A 202 3.01 -3.71 4.78
CA ARG A 202 2.12 -2.68 5.34
C ARG A 202 0.76 -2.67 4.66
N GLY A 203 -0.30 -2.51 5.44
CA GLY A 203 -1.65 -2.24 4.96
C GLY A 203 -2.14 -3.22 3.89
N LEU A 204 -2.40 -2.73 2.68
CA LEU A 204 -2.80 -3.50 1.50
C LEU A 204 -1.87 -4.69 1.19
N TRP A 205 -0.60 -4.56 1.52
CA TRP A 205 0.46 -5.53 1.27
C TRP A 205 0.68 -6.46 2.45
N GLY A 206 -0.06 -6.27 3.54
CA GLY A 206 0.03 -7.06 4.75
C GLY A 206 -0.89 -8.29 4.74
N PRO A 207 -0.75 -9.16 5.77
CA PRO A 207 -1.51 -10.41 5.86
C PRO A 207 -3.02 -10.21 5.95
N ALA A 208 -3.49 -9.06 6.40
CA ALA A 208 -4.92 -8.74 6.48
C ALA A 208 -5.60 -8.67 5.10
N CYS A 209 -4.87 -8.28 4.07
CA CYS A 209 -5.35 -8.23 2.68
C CYS A 209 -4.75 -9.33 1.80
N ALA A 210 -3.82 -10.10 2.34
CA ALA A 210 -3.41 -11.32 1.67
C ALA A 210 -4.68 -12.19 1.56
N THR A 211 -5.28 -12.26 0.39
CA THR A 211 -6.22 -13.34 0.09
C THR A 211 -5.53 -14.62 0.56
N PRO A 212 -6.21 -15.57 1.20
CA PRO A 212 -5.62 -16.88 1.42
C PRO A 212 -5.46 -17.55 0.05
N THR A 213 -4.61 -16.97 -0.75
CA THR A 213 -4.10 -17.57 -1.96
C THR A 213 -3.01 -18.50 -1.48
N ALA A 214 -3.13 -19.75 -1.87
CA ALA A 214 -2.10 -20.75 -1.71
C ALA A 214 -0.72 -20.12 -1.61
N ALA A 215 0.08 -20.59 -0.64
CA ALA A 215 1.44 -20.16 -0.35
C ALA A 215 2.15 -19.63 -1.61
N PRO A 216 3.06 -18.64 -1.49
CA PRO A 216 3.80 -18.18 -2.63
C PRO A 216 4.33 -19.43 -3.32
N ALA A 217 3.71 -19.74 -4.45
CA ALA A 217 4.23 -20.80 -5.27
C ALA A 217 5.65 -20.34 -5.60
N THR A 218 6.64 -20.96 -4.97
CA THR A 218 8.04 -20.92 -5.39
C THR A 218 8.19 -21.62 -6.75
N GLY A 219 7.10 -21.60 -7.54
CA GLY A 219 7.03 -22.04 -8.90
C GLY A 219 7.14 -20.85 -9.82
N VAL A 220 8.16 -20.86 -10.66
CA VAL A 220 8.23 -20.03 -11.84
C VAL A 220 6.85 -20.04 -12.48
N CYS A 221 6.20 -18.87 -12.58
CA CYS A 221 4.99 -18.74 -13.37
C CYS A 221 5.26 -19.28 -14.77
N ASP A 222 4.48 -20.29 -15.15
CA ASP A 222 4.54 -20.76 -16.52
C ASP A 222 3.83 -19.74 -17.44
N TYR A 223 4.61 -18.83 -17.97
CA TYR A 223 4.14 -17.86 -18.97
C TYR A 223 3.79 -18.52 -20.32
N SER A 224 3.97 -19.84 -20.46
CA SER A 224 3.69 -20.57 -21.70
C SER A 224 2.20 -20.81 -21.98
N GLY A 225 1.32 -20.39 -21.07
CA GLY A 225 -0.13 -20.37 -21.31
C GLY A 225 -0.86 -21.70 -21.15
N THR A 226 -0.22 -22.74 -20.63
CA THR A 226 -0.80 -24.11 -20.59
C THR A 226 -1.44 -24.52 -19.27
N GLY A 227 -1.83 -23.61 -18.39
CA GLY A 227 -2.50 -24.08 -17.18
C GLY A 227 -2.98 -23.04 -16.20
N GLN A 228 -2.37 -21.90 -16.10
CA GLN A 228 -2.75 -20.84 -15.18
C GLN A 228 -3.28 -19.64 -15.96
N ARG A 229 -4.48 -19.17 -15.61
CA ARG A 229 -5.00 -17.94 -16.20
C ARG A 229 -4.15 -16.78 -15.68
N LEU A 230 -3.27 -16.26 -16.52
CA LEU A 230 -2.39 -15.16 -16.19
C LEU A 230 -3.10 -13.81 -16.33
N ILE A 231 -2.64 -12.83 -15.59
CA ILE A 231 -3.11 -11.46 -15.70
C ILE A 231 -2.43 -10.81 -16.90
N LYS A 232 -3.22 -10.20 -17.78
CA LYS A 232 -2.77 -9.50 -18.97
C LYS A 232 -2.53 -8.03 -18.68
N GLY A 233 -1.34 -7.52 -18.91
CA GLY A 233 -1.02 -6.10 -18.79
C GLY A 233 -0.79 -5.47 -20.15
N ASN A 234 -1.71 -4.61 -20.62
CA ASN A 234 -1.59 -3.88 -21.86
C ASN A 234 -1.42 -2.38 -21.66
N ILE A 235 -0.79 -1.72 -22.62
CA ILE A 235 -0.62 -0.27 -22.63
C ILE A 235 -1.64 0.33 -23.58
N SER A 236 -2.51 1.20 -23.05
CA SER A 236 -3.49 1.92 -23.86
C SER A 236 -2.79 2.76 -24.94
N GLN A 237 -3.04 2.48 -26.22
CA GLN A 237 -2.43 3.21 -27.32
C GLN A 237 -2.88 4.68 -27.39
N SER A 238 -4.05 5.00 -26.82
CA SER A 238 -4.58 6.37 -26.83
C SER A 238 -4.08 7.22 -25.67
N THR A 239 -3.83 6.61 -24.51
CA THR A 239 -3.50 7.34 -23.26
C THR A 239 -2.11 7.01 -22.71
N GLY A 240 -1.47 5.93 -23.14
CA GLY A 240 -0.24 5.43 -22.55
C GLY A 240 -0.42 4.76 -21.19
N GLU A 241 -1.66 4.62 -20.71
CA GLU A 241 -1.96 3.99 -19.43
C GLU A 241 -1.59 2.52 -19.42
N LYS A 242 -0.97 2.08 -18.34
CA LYS A 242 -0.68 0.68 -18.04
C LYS A 242 -1.87 0.05 -17.33
N ILE A 243 -2.57 -0.85 -18.01
CA ILE A 243 -3.83 -1.46 -17.54
C ILE A 243 -3.67 -2.96 -17.45
N TYR A 244 -4.04 -3.58 -16.31
CA TYR A 244 -4.08 -5.02 -16.25
C TYR A 244 -5.51 -5.56 -16.24
N HIS A 245 -5.70 -6.74 -16.83
CA HIS A 245 -6.95 -7.46 -16.97
C HIS A 245 -6.85 -8.81 -16.30
N VAL A 246 -7.84 -9.10 -15.43
CA VAL A 246 -7.94 -10.39 -14.77
C VAL A 246 -8.77 -11.37 -15.61
N PRO A 247 -8.56 -12.69 -15.48
CA PRO A 247 -9.25 -13.71 -16.27
C PRO A 247 -10.78 -13.68 -16.24
N SER A 248 -11.36 -13.08 -15.21
CA SER A 248 -12.82 -12.90 -15.07
C SER A 248 -13.32 -11.53 -15.58
N GLY A 249 -12.43 -10.67 -16.07
CA GLY A 249 -12.76 -9.33 -16.54
C GLY A 249 -13.35 -9.33 -17.95
N GLU A 250 -14.27 -8.40 -18.22
CA GLU A 250 -14.97 -8.27 -19.52
C GLU A 250 -14.02 -8.14 -20.71
N PHE A 251 -12.90 -7.46 -20.52
CA PHE A 251 -11.93 -7.19 -21.59
C PHE A 251 -10.79 -8.20 -21.65
N TYR A 252 -10.76 -9.19 -20.77
CA TYR A 252 -9.63 -10.13 -20.70
C TYR A 252 -9.42 -10.89 -22.01
N ASP A 253 -10.47 -11.49 -22.58
CA ASP A 253 -10.36 -12.28 -23.81
C ASP A 253 -10.09 -11.41 -25.03
N LYS A 254 -10.51 -10.14 -24.99
CA LYS A 254 -10.30 -9.16 -26.06
C LYS A 254 -8.89 -8.56 -26.06
N THR A 255 -8.18 -8.64 -24.94
CA THR A 255 -6.84 -8.07 -24.78
C THR A 255 -5.80 -9.04 -25.32
N VAL A 256 -5.01 -8.58 -26.26
CA VAL A 256 -3.82 -9.27 -26.80
C VAL A 256 -2.59 -8.56 -26.24
N ILE A 257 -1.59 -9.31 -25.80
CA ILE A 257 -0.36 -8.77 -25.23
C ILE A 257 0.71 -8.65 -26.32
N ASP A 258 1.23 -7.43 -26.50
CA ASP A 258 2.38 -7.13 -27.35
C ASP A 258 3.61 -6.84 -26.47
N GLU A 259 4.41 -7.86 -26.23
CA GLU A 259 5.63 -7.75 -25.43
C GLU A 259 6.66 -6.79 -26.03
N ALA A 260 6.67 -6.62 -27.37
CA ALA A 260 7.56 -5.68 -28.05
C ALA A 260 7.18 -4.21 -27.77
N ALA A 261 5.90 -3.96 -27.48
CA ALA A 261 5.39 -2.66 -27.04
C ALA A 261 5.58 -2.40 -25.53
N GLY A 262 6.18 -3.34 -24.80
CA GLY A 262 6.39 -3.25 -23.36
C GLY A 262 5.20 -3.77 -22.53
N GLU A 263 4.22 -4.38 -23.19
CA GLU A 263 3.12 -5.09 -22.51
C GLU A 263 3.63 -6.42 -21.96
N ARG A 264 2.97 -6.95 -20.93
CA ARG A 264 3.48 -8.16 -20.29
C ARG A 264 2.42 -8.91 -19.52
N TRP A 265 2.73 -10.16 -19.19
CA TRP A 265 1.95 -11.01 -18.34
C TRP A 265 2.40 -10.88 -16.89
N PHE A 266 1.46 -11.09 -15.96
CA PHE A 266 1.72 -11.12 -14.53
C PHE A 266 1.09 -12.36 -13.90
N CYS A 267 1.72 -12.88 -12.87
CA CYS A 267 1.21 -14.04 -12.13
C CYS A 267 0.10 -13.69 -11.17
N THR A 268 0.17 -12.49 -10.61
CA THR A 268 -0.78 -12.00 -9.60
C THR A 268 -1.13 -10.53 -9.85
N GLU A 269 -2.30 -10.11 -9.37
CA GLU A 269 -2.67 -8.69 -9.38
C GLU A 269 -1.68 -7.84 -8.59
N GLN A 270 -1.11 -8.41 -7.52
CA GLN A 270 -0.12 -7.74 -6.70
C GLN A 270 1.17 -7.44 -7.48
N GLU A 271 1.61 -8.38 -8.31
CA GLU A 271 2.75 -8.18 -9.20
C GLU A 271 2.48 -7.07 -10.23
N ALA A 272 1.28 -7.05 -10.82
CA ALA A 272 0.88 -6.00 -11.76
C ALA A 272 0.85 -4.62 -11.09
N LEU A 273 0.26 -4.52 -9.90
CA LEU A 273 0.22 -3.29 -9.10
C LEU A 273 1.63 -2.82 -8.70
N ALA A 274 2.49 -3.74 -8.24
CA ALA A 274 3.87 -3.44 -7.88
C ALA A 274 4.70 -2.91 -9.07
N ALA A 275 4.33 -3.31 -10.28
CA ALA A 275 4.92 -2.82 -11.53
C ALA A 275 4.28 -1.52 -12.05
N GLY A 276 3.35 -0.90 -11.29
CA GLY A 276 2.70 0.37 -11.64
C GLY A 276 1.56 0.23 -12.65
N TRP A 277 0.93 -0.95 -12.72
CA TRP A 277 -0.23 -1.19 -13.58
C TRP A 277 -1.52 -1.04 -12.76
N ARG A 278 -2.53 -0.41 -13.32
CA ARG A 278 -3.84 -0.32 -12.68
C ARG A 278 -4.81 -1.39 -13.21
N ARG A 279 -5.80 -1.74 -12.43
CA ARG A 279 -6.88 -2.64 -12.87
C ARG A 279 -7.73 -1.98 -13.96
N SER A 280 -8.17 -2.77 -14.93
CA SER A 280 -9.15 -2.30 -15.92
C SER A 280 -10.46 -1.92 -15.22
N LYS A 281 -11.07 -0.83 -15.67
CA LYS A 281 -12.44 -0.49 -15.28
C LYS A 281 -13.36 -1.55 -15.90
N GLN A 282 -14.22 -2.13 -15.08
CA GLN A 282 -15.29 -3.03 -15.54
C GLN A 282 -16.45 -2.19 -16.03
#